data_7bb9ab26d2b098057b89330755beb9c2
#
_entry.id   7bb9ab26d2b098057b89330755beb9c2
#
_cell.length_a   1.000
_cell.length_b   1.000
_cell.length_c   1.000
_cell.angle_alpha   90.00
_cell.angle_beta   90.00
_cell.angle_gamma   90.00
#
_symmetry.space_group_name_H-M   'P 1'
#
loop_
_entity.id
_entity.type
_entity.pdbx_description
1 polymer ?
#
loop_
_entity_poly.entity_id
_entity_poly.type
_entity_poly.pdbx_seq_one_letter_code
_entity_poly.pdbx_strand_id
1 'polypeptide(L)'
;MADKSALAKRMKENYELRTRFFLPRRTNTIIRLDGKAFHTYTKGLDKPFDEGLMEDMVLTTAFLCENIMGVKCGYTQSDEISLLLIDYDKLETQAWFDNNIQKMTSVAASLATAKFNQLRLMRNKTNVCNIENMNTIINNSPLAFFDARVFQIPEKEEVVNYFLWRQRDAEKNSVSMLAQSLYSHKELHNKNTSDMQEMCFQKGHNWNDLSPQKKRGSFIIKQTFENENKAIRTKWEMVKETPFFGKERESILSLL
;
A
#
# COMPACT_ATOMS: atom_id res chain seq x y z
N MET A 1 21.96 24.06 -15.43
CA MET A 1 21.47 25.39 -14.93
C MET A 1 20.05 25.61 -15.43
N ALA A 2 19.15 26.14 -14.57
CA ALA A 2 17.80 26.49 -15.04
C ALA A 2 17.88 27.73 -15.96
N ASP A 3 17.17 27.70 -17.10
CA ASP A 3 17.04 28.87 -17.98
C ASP A 3 16.36 30.03 -17.23
N LYS A 4 17.03 31.17 -17.16
CA LYS A 4 16.55 32.41 -16.54
C LYS A 4 16.06 33.46 -17.52
N SER A 5 15.90 33.08 -18.79
CA SER A 5 15.42 33.98 -19.86
C SER A 5 14.00 34.51 -19.61
N ALA A 6 13.66 35.66 -20.22
CA ALA A 6 12.29 36.17 -20.15
C ALA A 6 11.26 35.19 -20.73
N LEU A 7 11.65 34.35 -21.68
CA LEU A 7 10.81 33.27 -22.21
C LEU A 7 10.52 32.22 -21.16
N ALA A 8 11.57 31.70 -20.45
CA ALA A 8 11.39 30.71 -19.41
C ALA A 8 10.49 31.23 -18.27
N LYS A 9 10.68 32.47 -17.84
CA LYS A 9 9.83 33.13 -16.84
C LYS A 9 8.37 33.19 -17.29
N ARG A 10 8.11 33.64 -18.53
CA ARG A 10 6.75 33.74 -19.10
C ARG A 10 6.07 32.37 -19.19
N MET A 11 6.77 31.32 -19.65
CA MET A 11 6.21 29.98 -19.75
C MET A 11 5.86 29.41 -18.38
N LYS A 12 6.76 29.56 -17.39
CA LYS A 12 6.52 29.10 -16.02
C LYS A 12 5.35 29.83 -15.35
N GLU A 13 5.39 31.16 -15.31
CA GLU A 13 4.41 31.96 -14.56
C GLU A 13 3.01 31.93 -15.18
N ASN A 14 2.91 31.96 -16.51
CA ASN A 14 1.61 32.02 -17.18
C ASN A 14 0.96 30.67 -17.42
N TYR A 15 1.73 29.57 -17.43
CA TYR A 15 1.21 28.24 -17.79
C TYR A 15 1.57 27.18 -16.75
N GLU A 16 2.84 26.81 -16.57
CA GLU A 16 3.24 25.67 -15.74
C GLU A 16 2.82 25.82 -14.27
N LEU A 17 3.04 26.99 -13.67
CA LEU A 17 2.75 27.23 -12.25
C LEU A 17 1.25 27.41 -11.95
N ARG A 18 0.42 27.71 -12.97
CA ARG A 18 -1.02 27.96 -12.80
C ARG A 18 -1.80 26.73 -12.33
N THR A 19 -1.32 25.55 -12.60
CA THR A 19 -1.96 24.26 -12.25
C THR A 19 -1.27 23.56 -11.09
N ARG A 20 -0.33 24.20 -10.39
CA ARG A 20 0.35 23.61 -9.25
C ARG A 20 -0.50 23.80 -8.00
N PHE A 21 -1.01 22.70 -7.45
CA PHE A 21 -1.78 22.67 -6.22
C PHE A 21 -0.95 22.07 -5.08
N PHE A 22 -1.02 22.71 -3.92
CA PHE A 22 -0.32 22.31 -2.70
C PHE A 22 -1.33 22.09 -1.59
N LEU A 23 -1.11 21.05 -0.79
CA LEU A 23 -1.86 20.84 0.46
C LEU A 23 -1.25 21.73 1.56
N PRO A 24 -2.03 22.14 2.56
CA PRO A 24 -1.54 22.84 3.74
C PRO A 24 -0.37 22.09 4.40
N ARG A 25 0.51 22.86 5.05
CA ARG A 25 1.60 22.31 5.85
C ARG A 25 1.10 21.96 7.26
N ARG A 26 1.84 21.12 7.96
CA ARG A 26 1.64 20.75 9.37
C ARG A 26 0.29 20.07 9.63
N THR A 27 -0.08 19.17 8.75
CA THR A 27 -1.31 18.40 8.82
C THR A 27 -1.03 16.94 8.45
N ASN A 28 -1.78 16.00 9.04
CA ASN A 28 -1.69 14.59 8.70
C ASN A 28 -2.04 14.37 7.23
N THR A 29 -1.13 13.78 6.49
CA THR A 29 -1.30 13.54 5.05
C THR A 29 -1.39 12.05 4.79
N ILE A 30 -2.39 11.64 4.01
CA ILE A 30 -2.55 10.25 3.55
C ILE A 30 -2.19 10.19 2.06
N ILE A 31 -1.36 9.20 1.71
CA ILE A 31 -1.19 8.76 0.33
C ILE A 31 -1.84 7.39 0.23
N ARG A 32 -2.90 7.26 -0.60
CA ARG A 32 -3.50 5.98 -0.93
C ARG A 32 -3.16 5.61 -2.37
N LEU A 33 -2.55 4.45 -2.53
CA LEU A 33 -2.27 3.85 -3.82
C LEU A 33 -3.22 2.68 -4.06
N ASP A 34 -3.60 2.47 -5.31
CA ASP A 34 -4.57 1.44 -5.71
C ASP A 34 -4.09 0.78 -7.00
N GLY A 35 -4.19 -0.54 -7.06
CA GLY A 35 -3.75 -1.30 -8.22
C GLY A 35 -4.77 -1.23 -9.36
N LYS A 36 -4.34 -0.75 -10.53
CA LYS A 36 -5.20 -0.65 -11.71
C LYS A 36 -5.57 -2.04 -12.25
N ALA A 37 -6.88 -2.35 -12.26
CA ALA A 37 -7.44 -3.56 -12.83
C ALA A 37 -6.81 -4.86 -12.29
N PHE A 38 -6.51 -4.91 -10.98
CA PHE A 38 -5.84 -6.05 -10.35
C PHE A 38 -6.65 -7.35 -10.43
N HIS A 39 -7.97 -7.30 -10.54
CA HIS A 39 -8.79 -8.49 -10.81
C HIS A 39 -8.38 -9.22 -12.11
N THR A 40 -7.87 -8.48 -13.10
CA THR A 40 -7.33 -9.06 -14.34
C THR A 40 -5.89 -9.49 -14.15
N TYR A 41 -5.08 -8.66 -13.46
CA TYR A 41 -3.67 -8.94 -13.18
C TYR A 41 -3.47 -10.22 -12.36
N THR A 42 -4.31 -10.46 -11.36
CA THR A 42 -4.25 -11.63 -10.46
C THR A 42 -4.89 -12.89 -11.03
N LYS A 43 -5.35 -12.85 -12.28
CA LYS A 43 -5.97 -13.99 -12.93
C LYS A 43 -4.94 -15.11 -13.10
N GLY A 44 -5.20 -16.27 -12.48
CA GLY A 44 -4.30 -17.42 -12.50
C GLY A 44 -3.35 -17.53 -11.30
N LEU A 45 -3.40 -16.58 -10.36
CA LEU A 45 -2.73 -16.70 -9.06
C LEU A 45 -3.52 -17.62 -8.11
N ASP A 46 -2.86 -18.05 -7.04
CA ASP A 46 -3.45 -18.93 -6.03
C ASP A 46 -4.64 -18.28 -5.33
N LYS A 47 -5.65 -19.11 -5.03
CA LYS A 47 -6.89 -18.69 -4.35
C LYS A 47 -7.08 -19.46 -3.05
N PRO A 48 -7.66 -18.83 -2.01
CA PRO A 48 -8.16 -17.44 -1.95
C PRO A 48 -7.07 -16.38 -1.81
N PHE A 49 -5.87 -16.75 -1.38
CA PHE A 49 -4.76 -15.81 -1.11
C PHE A 49 -3.48 -16.35 -1.76
N ASP A 50 -2.85 -15.53 -2.61
CA ASP A 50 -1.53 -15.79 -3.16
C ASP A 50 -0.47 -15.19 -2.22
N GLU A 51 0.31 -16.05 -1.55
CA GLU A 51 1.34 -15.64 -0.58
C GLU A 51 2.41 -14.75 -1.23
N GLY A 52 2.79 -15.07 -2.48
CA GLY A 52 3.77 -14.30 -3.21
C GLY A 52 3.30 -12.88 -3.53
N LEU A 53 2.02 -12.72 -3.89
CA LEU A 53 1.41 -11.41 -4.10
C LEU A 53 1.37 -10.60 -2.80
N MET A 54 0.94 -11.23 -1.71
CA MET A 54 0.87 -10.58 -0.39
C MET A 54 2.24 -10.11 0.06
N GLU A 55 3.28 -10.94 -0.07
CA GLU A 55 4.65 -10.59 0.26
C GLU A 55 5.18 -9.44 -0.61
N ASP A 56 4.93 -9.47 -1.92
CA ASP A 56 5.36 -8.41 -2.84
C ASP A 56 4.68 -7.07 -2.51
N MET A 57 3.40 -7.08 -2.07
CA MET A 57 2.70 -5.89 -1.59
C MET A 57 3.30 -5.35 -0.29
N VAL A 58 3.63 -6.22 0.66
CA VAL A 58 4.30 -5.84 1.93
C VAL A 58 5.67 -5.21 1.65
N LEU A 59 6.49 -5.86 0.82
CA LEU A 59 7.82 -5.36 0.45
C LEU A 59 7.76 -4.04 -0.33
N THR A 60 6.76 -3.89 -1.21
CA THR A 60 6.49 -2.62 -1.91
C THR A 60 6.12 -1.52 -0.92
N THR A 61 5.27 -1.82 0.05
CA THR A 61 4.85 -0.85 1.08
C THR A 61 6.04 -0.44 1.96
N ALA A 62 6.86 -1.39 2.40
CA ALA A 62 8.08 -1.10 3.17
C ALA A 62 9.06 -0.22 2.38
N PHE A 63 9.26 -0.51 1.09
CA PHE A 63 10.07 0.32 0.20
C PHE A 63 9.53 1.74 0.06
N LEU A 64 8.21 1.93 -0.06
CA LEU A 64 7.59 3.25 -0.09
C LEU A 64 7.81 3.99 1.24
N CYS A 65 7.64 3.31 2.37
CA CYS A 65 7.90 3.89 3.70
C CYS A 65 9.34 4.36 3.86
N GLU A 66 10.30 3.66 3.28
CA GLU A 66 11.72 4.02 3.33
C GLU A 66 12.07 5.22 2.42
N ASN A 67 11.42 5.32 1.24
CA ASN A 67 11.78 6.27 0.19
C ASN A 67 10.91 7.53 0.15
N ILE A 68 9.82 7.57 0.90
CA ILE A 68 8.94 8.74 1.00
C ILE A 68 9.18 9.45 2.34
N MET A 69 9.61 10.70 2.26
CA MET A 69 9.91 11.51 3.44
C MET A 69 8.65 11.78 4.26
N GLY A 70 8.78 11.70 5.59
CA GLY A 70 7.69 12.01 6.53
C GLY A 70 6.75 10.84 6.83
N VAL A 71 6.94 9.67 6.20
CA VAL A 71 6.12 8.49 6.50
C VAL A 71 6.29 8.04 7.95
N LYS A 72 5.18 7.73 8.61
CA LYS A 72 5.08 7.19 9.96
C LYS A 72 4.67 5.72 9.98
N CYS A 73 3.76 5.34 9.10
CA CYS A 73 3.39 3.94 8.91
C CYS A 73 2.88 3.70 7.49
N GLY A 74 2.90 2.43 7.09
CA GLY A 74 2.24 1.91 5.90
C GLY A 74 1.23 0.83 6.28
N TYR A 75 0.15 0.75 5.54
CA TYR A 75 -0.84 -0.31 5.64
C TYR A 75 -1.19 -0.81 4.26
N THR A 76 -1.19 -2.13 4.07
CA THR A 76 -1.55 -2.72 2.77
C THR A 76 -2.55 -3.85 2.94
N GLN A 77 -3.48 -3.92 2.01
CA GLN A 77 -4.47 -5.00 1.89
C GLN A 77 -4.84 -5.19 0.42
N SER A 78 -4.92 -6.44 -0.04
CA SER A 78 -5.13 -6.73 -1.48
C SER A 78 -4.12 -5.97 -2.34
N ASP A 79 -4.58 -5.12 -3.24
CA ASP A 79 -3.80 -4.26 -4.14
C ASP A 79 -3.75 -2.79 -3.69
N GLU A 80 -4.21 -2.50 -2.47
CA GLU A 80 -4.21 -1.16 -1.90
C GLU A 80 -3.07 -0.95 -0.90
N ILE A 81 -2.44 0.22 -0.95
CA ILE A 81 -1.46 0.70 0.02
C ILE A 81 -1.91 2.06 0.55
N SER A 82 -1.88 2.24 1.88
CA SER A 82 -2.11 3.52 2.54
C SER A 82 -0.88 3.91 3.36
N LEU A 83 -0.37 5.12 3.16
CA LEU A 83 0.76 5.68 3.90
C LEU A 83 0.29 6.89 4.70
N LEU A 84 0.70 6.95 5.97
CA LEU A 84 0.54 8.12 6.83
C LEU A 84 1.82 8.94 6.84
N LEU A 85 1.74 10.21 6.49
CA LEU A 85 2.84 11.17 6.52
C LEU A 85 2.53 12.32 7.47
N ILE A 86 3.57 12.82 8.14
CA ILE A 86 3.52 14.09 8.86
C ILE A 86 4.73 14.97 8.50
N ASP A 87 4.57 16.28 8.61
CA ASP A 87 5.59 17.28 8.35
C ASP A 87 5.76 18.27 9.53
N TYR A 88 5.48 17.79 10.76
CA TYR A 88 5.47 18.62 11.97
C TYR A 88 6.17 17.98 13.19
N ASP A 89 7.02 16.96 12.99
CA ASP A 89 7.85 16.39 14.07
C ASP A 89 8.70 17.45 14.78
N LYS A 90 9.22 18.40 13.99
CA LYS A 90 10.00 19.56 14.42
C LYS A 90 9.58 20.79 13.62
N LEU A 91 9.98 21.98 14.07
CA LEU A 91 9.67 23.22 13.34
C LEU A 91 10.26 23.23 11.93
N GLU A 92 11.46 22.65 11.78
CA GLU A 92 12.21 22.61 10.52
C GLU A 92 11.81 21.43 9.59
N THR A 93 10.92 20.54 10.07
CA THR A 93 10.50 19.36 9.26
C THR A 93 9.90 19.81 7.93
N GLN A 94 10.47 19.30 6.85
CA GLN A 94 10.01 19.58 5.48
C GLN A 94 8.90 18.61 5.08
N ALA A 95 7.95 19.10 4.30
CA ALA A 95 6.97 18.22 3.65
C ALA A 95 7.57 17.59 2.38
N TRP A 96 7.23 16.34 2.11
CA TRP A 96 7.63 15.66 0.88
C TRP A 96 7.10 16.42 -0.34
N PHE A 97 8.01 16.85 -1.23
CA PHE A 97 7.72 17.73 -2.36
C PHE A 97 6.94 19.01 -1.99
N ASP A 98 7.13 19.53 -0.78
CA ASP A 98 6.40 20.69 -0.28
C ASP A 98 4.87 20.54 -0.36
N ASN A 99 4.38 19.31 -0.19
CA ASN A 99 2.96 18.92 -0.34
C ASN A 99 2.37 19.24 -1.73
N ASN A 100 3.19 19.26 -2.79
CA ASN A 100 2.69 19.39 -4.17
C ASN A 100 1.94 18.12 -4.59
N ILE A 101 0.63 18.23 -4.79
CA ILE A 101 -0.27 17.09 -5.05
C ILE A 101 0.17 16.29 -6.28
N GLN A 102 0.48 16.96 -7.40
CA GLN A 102 0.86 16.29 -8.66
C GLN A 102 2.15 15.48 -8.50
N LYS A 103 3.15 16.03 -7.80
CA LYS A 103 4.41 15.33 -7.55
C LYS A 103 4.22 14.15 -6.59
N MET A 104 3.48 14.37 -5.50
CA MET A 104 3.25 13.32 -4.51
C MET A 104 2.53 12.13 -5.16
N THR A 105 1.46 12.37 -5.90
CA THR A 105 0.69 11.30 -6.55
C THR A 105 1.49 10.58 -7.64
N SER A 106 2.12 11.33 -8.55
CA SER A 106 2.84 10.72 -9.68
C SER A 106 4.07 9.94 -9.24
N VAL A 107 4.87 10.48 -8.30
CA VAL A 107 6.09 9.81 -7.84
C VAL A 107 5.75 8.62 -6.95
N ALA A 108 4.76 8.71 -6.06
CA ALA A 108 4.34 7.57 -5.24
C ALA A 108 3.85 6.40 -6.12
N ALA A 109 2.99 6.68 -7.11
CA ALA A 109 2.50 5.67 -8.06
C ALA A 109 3.65 5.05 -8.88
N SER A 110 4.61 5.87 -9.33
CA SER A 110 5.78 5.40 -10.08
C SER A 110 6.68 4.50 -9.22
N LEU A 111 6.94 4.88 -7.96
CA LEU A 111 7.74 4.08 -7.02
C LEU A 111 7.09 2.72 -6.75
N ALA A 112 5.77 2.71 -6.47
CA ALA A 112 5.02 1.47 -6.24
C ALA A 112 5.06 0.57 -7.48
N THR A 113 4.75 1.11 -8.64
CA THR A 113 4.75 0.39 -9.93
C THR A 113 6.12 -0.23 -10.21
N ALA A 114 7.19 0.56 -10.09
CA ALA A 114 8.54 0.07 -10.34
C ALA A 114 8.94 -1.04 -9.38
N LYS A 115 8.75 -0.81 -8.07
CA LYS A 115 9.14 -1.77 -7.03
C LYS A 115 8.35 -3.07 -7.09
N PHE A 116 7.04 -2.99 -7.22
CA PHE A 116 6.19 -4.16 -7.32
C PHE A 116 6.55 -5.03 -8.53
N ASN A 117 6.67 -4.44 -9.72
CA ASN A 117 7.06 -5.19 -10.92
C ASN A 117 8.47 -5.79 -10.81
N GLN A 118 9.42 -5.08 -10.16
CA GLN A 118 10.74 -5.63 -9.89
C GLN A 118 10.66 -6.91 -9.03
N LEU A 119 9.87 -6.90 -7.95
CA LEU A 119 9.69 -8.04 -7.04
C LEU A 119 9.02 -9.22 -7.76
N ARG A 120 7.94 -8.97 -8.51
CA ARG A 120 7.25 -10.00 -9.30
C ARG A 120 8.17 -10.63 -10.34
N LEU A 121 9.00 -9.82 -11.02
CA LEU A 121 9.96 -10.34 -11.98
C LEU A 121 11.04 -11.19 -11.32
N MET A 122 11.54 -10.78 -10.14
CA MET A 122 12.52 -11.58 -9.38
C MET A 122 11.92 -12.92 -8.92
N ARG A 123 10.68 -12.94 -8.43
CA ARG A 123 9.97 -14.16 -8.02
C ARG A 123 9.78 -15.12 -9.20
N ASN A 124 9.46 -14.62 -10.37
CA ASN A 124 9.32 -15.44 -11.58
C ASN A 124 10.66 -15.98 -12.10
N LYS A 125 11.80 -15.29 -11.82
CA LYS A 125 13.14 -15.70 -12.25
C LYS A 125 13.73 -16.85 -11.46
N THR A 126 13.32 -17.11 -10.23
CA THR A 126 13.88 -18.17 -9.38
C THR A 126 13.74 -19.57 -9.99
N ASN A 127 12.88 -19.72 -11.00
CA ASN A 127 12.63 -21.00 -11.70
C ASN A 127 13.30 -21.11 -13.07
N VAL A 128 14.25 -20.22 -13.44
CA VAL A 128 14.77 -20.14 -14.83
C VAL A 128 16.29 -20.18 -14.85
N CYS A 129 16.84 -21.23 -15.49
CA CYS A 129 18.29 -21.46 -15.62
C CYS A 129 18.90 -21.00 -16.96
N ASN A 130 18.13 -20.30 -17.84
CA ASN A 130 18.59 -20.02 -19.21
C ASN A 130 18.17 -18.59 -19.69
N ILE A 131 19.09 -17.88 -20.42
CA ILE A 131 18.88 -16.50 -20.89
C ILE A 131 17.71 -16.37 -21.89
N GLU A 132 17.51 -17.38 -22.75
CA GLU A 132 16.37 -17.36 -23.70
C GLU A 132 15.02 -17.41 -23.00
N ASN A 133 14.91 -18.22 -21.94
CA ASN A 133 13.72 -18.29 -21.10
C ASN A 133 13.50 -16.98 -20.32
N MET A 134 14.57 -16.25 -19.98
CA MET A 134 14.50 -14.97 -19.30
C MET A 134 13.84 -13.88 -20.17
N ASN A 135 14.21 -13.79 -21.45
CA ASN A 135 13.58 -12.86 -22.39
C ASN A 135 12.09 -13.18 -22.61
N THR A 136 11.73 -14.45 -22.67
CA THR A 136 10.35 -14.91 -22.78
C THR A 136 9.53 -14.50 -21.54
N ILE A 137 10.08 -14.64 -20.34
CA ILE A 137 9.41 -14.23 -19.09
C ILE A 137 9.23 -12.72 -19.05
N ILE A 138 10.26 -11.94 -19.37
CA ILE A 138 10.18 -10.48 -19.37
C ILE A 138 9.10 -9.98 -20.34
N ASN A 139 9.03 -10.56 -21.54
CA ASN A 139 8.10 -10.12 -22.57
C ASN A 139 6.65 -10.58 -22.32
N ASN A 140 6.45 -11.67 -21.59
CA ASN A 140 5.12 -12.26 -21.35
C ASN A 140 4.59 -12.01 -19.93
N SER A 141 5.39 -11.44 -19.01
CA SER A 141 4.91 -11.10 -17.67
C SER A 141 4.00 -9.87 -17.71
N PRO A 142 2.75 -9.95 -17.23
CA PRO A 142 1.90 -8.78 -17.16
C PRO A 142 2.51 -7.74 -16.23
N LEU A 143 2.43 -6.46 -16.61
CA LEU A 143 2.84 -5.36 -15.74
C LEU A 143 1.67 -4.88 -14.90
N ALA A 144 1.92 -4.71 -13.60
CA ALA A 144 1.01 -4.02 -12.70
C ALA A 144 1.23 -2.51 -12.79
N PHE A 145 0.16 -1.76 -12.60
CA PHE A 145 0.18 -0.30 -12.54
C PHE A 145 -0.57 0.14 -11.29
N PHE A 146 -0.08 1.22 -10.67
CA PHE A 146 -0.74 1.82 -9.50
C PHE A 146 -1.12 3.26 -9.81
N ASP A 147 -2.29 3.70 -9.36
CA ASP A 147 -2.61 5.10 -9.19
C ASP A 147 -2.39 5.56 -7.74
N ALA A 148 -2.38 6.88 -7.51
CA ALA A 148 -2.24 7.42 -6.18
C ALA A 148 -3.17 8.62 -5.97
N ARG A 149 -3.66 8.75 -4.72
CA ARG A 149 -4.46 9.88 -4.23
C ARG A 149 -3.79 10.42 -2.98
N VAL A 150 -3.79 11.74 -2.86
CA VAL A 150 -3.20 12.44 -1.71
C VAL A 150 -4.27 13.36 -1.14
N PHE A 151 -4.46 13.29 0.18
CA PHE A 151 -5.41 14.11 0.91
C PHE A 151 -4.99 14.25 2.37
N GLN A 152 -5.61 15.18 3.09
CA GLN A 152 -5.30 15.45 4.48
C GLN A 152 -6.48 15.18 5.40
N ILE A 153 -6.15 14.72 6.61
CA ILE A 153 -7.10 14.49 7.70
C ILE A 153 -6.55 15.24 8.92
N PRO A 154 -7.11 16.41 9.27
CA PRO A 154 -6.58 17.23 10.36
C PRO A 154 -6.68 16.56 11.72
N GLU A 155 -7.79 15.91 12.02
CA GLU A 155 -8.06 15.31 13.32
C GLU A 155 -7.38 13.93 13.47
N LYS A 156 -6.61 13.75 14.55
CA LYS A 156 -5.89 12.50 14.81
C LYS A 156 -6.81 11.28 14.93
N GLU A 157 -7.95 11.44 15.58
CA GLU A 157 -8.95 10.39 15.70
C GLU A 157 -9.55 9.97 14.33
N GLU A 158 -9.71 10.92 13.43
CA GLU A 158 -10.17 10.64 12.06
C GLU A 158 -9.08 9.94 11.22
N VAL A 159 -7.80 10.17 11.51
CA VAL A 159 -6.72 9.37 10.92
C VAL A 159 -6.86 7.89 11.33
N VAL A 160 -7.10 7.61 12.62
CA VAL A 160 -7.36 6.23 13.08
C VAL A 160 -8.61 5.65 12.42
N ASN A 161 -9.68 6.44 12.34
CA ASN A 161 -10.93 6.03 11.69
C ASN A 161 -10.74 5.73 10.20
N TYR A 162 -9.86 6.45 9.50
CA TYR A 162 -9.48 6.13 8.13
C TYR A 162 -8.86 4.74 8.01
N PHE A 163 -7.84 4.42 8.82
CA PHE A 163 -7.22 3.09 8.81
C PHE A 163 -8.19 1.99 9.26
N LEU A 164 -9.03 2.26 10.26
CA LEU A 164 -10.11 1.34 10.66
C LEU A 164 -11.09 1.07 9.51
N TRP A 165 -11.46 2.10 8.76
CA TRP A 165 -12.32 1.93 7.60
C TRP A 165 -11.68 1.03 6.55
N ARG A 166 -10.38 1.23 6.24
CA ARG A 166 -9.65 0.36 5.29
C ARG A 166 -9.51 -1.06 5.81
N GLN A 167 -9.28 -1.23 7.10
CA GLN A 167 -9.20 -2.56 7.73
C GLN A 167 -10.54 -3.31 7.69
N ARG A 168 -11.65 -2.63 7.93
CA ARG A 168 -12.99 -3.23 7.79
C ARG A 168 -13.30 -3.62 6.35
N ASP A 169 -12.78 -2.88 5.39
CA ASP A 169 -12.90 -3.24 3.98
C ASP A 169 -12.06 -4.49 3.66
N ALA A 170 -10.85 -4.58 4.19
CA ALA A 170 -10.01 -5.76 4.10
C ALA A 170 -10.70 -7.01 4.67
N GLU A 171 -11.36 -6.90 5.84
CA GLU A 171 -12.11 -8.01 6.45
C GLU A 171 -13.24 -8.49 5.55
N LYS A 172 -14.04 -7.59 4.98
CA LYS A 172 -15.11 -7.93 4.03
C LYS A 172 -14.58 -8.59 2.77
N ASN A 173 -13.52 -8.04 2.20
CA ASN A 173 -12.88 -8.57 1.01
C ASN A 173 -12.31 -9.97 1.27
N SER A 174 -11.65 -10.18 2.41
CA SER A 174 -11.09 -11.46 2.82
C SER A 174 -12.16 -12.56 2.93
N VAL A 175 -13.31 -12.26 3.55
CA VAL A 175 -14.45 -13.20 3.60
C VAL A 175 -14.96 -13.52 2.20
N SER A 176 -15.12 -12.49 1.37
CA SER A 176 -15.60 -12.65 -0.01
C SER A 176 -14.63 -13.50 -0.86
N MET A 177 -13.32 -13.27 -0.72
CA MET A 177 -12.29 -14.05 -1.43
C MET A 177 -12.32 -15.52 -1.02
N LEU A 178 -12.42 -15.80 0.29
CA LEU A 178 -12.55 -17.17 0.79
C LEU A 178 -13.82 -17.84 0.22
N ALA A 179 -14.97 -17.16 0.28
CA ALA A 179 -16.23 -17.69 -0.24
C ALA A 179 -16.18 -17.94 -1.75
N GLN A 180 -15.61 -17.01 -2.52
CA GLN A 180 -15.46 -17.16 -3.99
C GLN A 180 -14.49 -18.28 -4.40
N SER A 181 -13.58 -18.70 -3.52
CA SER A 181 -12.74 -19.88 -3.78
C SER A 181 -13.48 -21.21 -3.60
N LEU A 182 -14.61 -21.20 -2.87
CA LEU A 182 -15.38 -22.39 -2.49
C LEU A 182 -16.72 -22.52 -3.21
N TYR A 183 -17.27 -21.42 -3.69
CA TYR A 183 -18.61 -21.33 -4.25
C TYR A 183 -18.63 -20.54 -5.55
N SER A 184 -19.57 -20.85 -6.42
CA SER A 184 -19.83 -20.10 -7.65
C SER A 184 -20.47 -18.73 -7.37
N HIS A 185 -20.31 -17.79 -8.31
CA HIS A 185 -20.94 -16.47 -8.22
C HIS A 185 -22.47 -16.54 -8.02
N LYS A 186 -23.13 -17.55 -8.65
CA LYS A 186 -24.58 -17.76 -8.54
C LYS A 186 -24.99 -18.13 -7.12
N GLU A 187 -24.22 -18.97 -6.43
CA GLU A 187 -24.49 -19.39 -5.04
C GLU A 187 -24.27 -18.24 -4.04
N LEU A 188 -23.32 -17.33 -4.33
CA LEU A 188 -23.01 -16.18 -3.49
C LEU A 188 -23.91 -14.97 -3.76
N HIS A 189 -24.76 -15.04 -4.80
CA HIS A 189 -25.64 -13.92 -5.12
C HIS A 189 -26.58 -13.60 -3.95
N ASN A 190 -26.70 -12.32 -3.60
CA ASN A 190 -27.48 -11.80 -2.45
C ASN A 190 -27.04 -12.34 -1.06
N LYS A 191 -25.85 -12.91 -0.92
CA LYS A 191 -25.30 -13.29 0.39
C LYS A 191 -24.54 -12.14 1.00
N ASN A 192 -24.79 -11.87 2.27
CA ASN A 192 -24.01 -10.92 3.06
C ASN A 192 -22.74 -11.58 3.63
N THR A 193 -21.88 -10.80 4.27
CA THR A 193 -20.61 -11.28 4.84
C THR A 193 -20.80 -12.38 5.89
N SER A 194 -21.84 -12.28 6.74
CA SER A 194 -22.14 -13.30 7.74
C SER A 194 -22.60 -14.62 7.11
N ASP A 195 -23.46 -14.52 6.09
CA ASP A 195 -23.92 -15.70 5.34
C ASP A 195 -22.73 -16.40 4.66
N MET A 196 -21.81 -15.61 4.06
CA MET A 196 -20.62 -16.16 3.41
C MET A 196 -19.68 -16.86 4.40
N GLN A 197 -19.50 -16.30 5.62
CA GLN A 197 -18.70 -16.95 6.66
C GLN A 197 -19.30 -18.28 7.10
N GLU A 198 -20.60 -18.32 7.34
CA GLU A 198 -21.31 -19.56 7.68
C GLU A 198 -21.21 -20.61 6.56
N MET A 199 -21.41 -20.21 5.31
CA MET A 199 -21.24 -21.10 4.15
C MET A 199 -19.83 -21.68 4.07
N CYS A 200 -18.79 -20.86 4.30
CA CYS A 200 -17.39 -21.31 4.33
C CYS A 200 -17.18 -22.32 5.48
N PHE A 201 -17.70 -22.04 6.66
CA PHE A 201 -17.60 -22.92 7.84
C PHE A 201 -18.26 -24.28 7.58
N GLN A 202 -19.40 -24.32 6.94
CA GLN A 202 -20.08 -25.56 6.55
C GLN A 202 -19.27 -26.44 5.58
N LYS A 203 -18.33 -25.84 4.81
CA LYS A 203 -17.35 -26.56 3.97
C LYS A 203 -16.03 -26.87 4.70
N GLY A 204 -15.96 -26.65 6.03
CA GLY A 204 -14.77 -26.93 6.83
C GLY A 204 -13.69 -25.81 6.77
N HIS A 205 -14.05 -24.63 6.27
CA HIS A 205 -13.14 -23.46 6.21
C HIS A 205 -13.60 -22.35 7.17
N ASN A 206 -12.97 -22.28 8.35
CA ASN A 206 -13.27 -21.24 9.30
C ASN A 206 -12.43 -19.99 9.01
N TRP A 207 -13.05 -18.89 8.60
CA TRP A 207 -12.37 -17.62 8.36
C TRP A 207 -11.60 -17.11 9.60
N ASN A 208 -12.06 -17.41 10.81
CA ASN A 208 -11.38 -16.99 12.04
C ASN A 208 -9.99 -17.61 12.21
N ASP A 209 -9.73 -18.75 11.59
CA ASP A 209 -8.44 -19.46 11.66
C ASP A 209 -7.38 -18.90 10.71
N LEU A 210 -7.78 -17.99 9.80
CA LEU A 210 -6.85 -17.29 8.92
C LEU A 210 -5.90 -16.38 9.73
N SER A 211 -4.68 -16.22 9.23
CA SER A 211 -3.70 -15.28 9.82
C SER A 211 -4.25 -13.86 9.87
N PRO A 212 -3.80 -13.01 10.81
CA PRO A 212 -4.19 -11.60 10.89
C PRO A 212 -4.01 -10.86 9.56
N GLN A 213 -2.91 -11.12 8.85
CA GLN A 213 -2.60 -10.50 7.57
C GLN A 213 -3.64 -10.84 6.49
N LYS A 214 -4.07 -12.10 6.40
CA LYS A 214 -5.12 -12.53 5.47
C LYS A 214 -6.49 -11.95 5.80
N LYS A 215 -6.76 -11.73 7.08
CA LYS A 215 -8.03 -11.15 7.55
C LYS A 215 -8.08 -9.64 7.45
N ARG A 216 -6.98 -8.95 7.83
CA ARG A 216 -6.97 -7.51 8.14
C ARG A 216 -5.91 -6.73 7.42
N GLY A 217 -5.19 -7.36 6.47
CA GLY A 217 -4.06 -6.72 5.80
C GLY A 217 -2.80 -6.68 6.67
N SER A 218 -1.77 -5.97 6.21
CA SER A 218 -0.46 -5.89 6.85
C SER A 218 -0.13 -4.46 7.25
N PHE A 219 0.37 -4.28 8.47
CA PHE A 219 0.78 -3.00 9.01
C PHE A 219 2.30 -2.92 9.09
N ILE A 220 2.88 -1.85 8.55
CA ILE A 220 4.31 -1.64 8.40
C ILE A 220 4.71 -0.40 9.20
N ILE A 221 5.67 -0.56 10.12
CA ILE A 221 6.21 0.52 10.94
C ILE A 221 7.73 0.52 10.94
N LYS A 222 8.30 1.62 11.37
CA LYS A 222 9.73 1.75 11.59
C LYS A 222 10.10 1.10 12.91
N GLN A 223 10.86 0.02 12.86
CA GLN A 223 11.35 -0.70 14.04
C GLN A 223 12.81 -0.39 14.30
N THR A 224 13.16 -0.30 15.59
CA THR A 224 14.54 -0.11 16.02
C THR A 224 15.11 -1.46 16.43
N PHE A 225 16.32 -1.77 15.99
CA PHE A 225 17.05 -2.98 16.35
C PHE A 225 18.52 -2.68 16.62
N GLU A 226 19.15 -3.52 17.39
CA GLU A 226 20.59 -3.48 17.63
C GLU A 226 21.28 -4.44 16.65
N ASN A 227 22.28 -3.93 15.90
CA ASN A 227 23.05 -4.77 14.99
C ASN A 227 24.18 -5.50 15.72
N GLU A 228 24.90 -6.38 15.03
CA GLU A 228 26.02 -7.17 15.57
C GLU A 228 27.13 -6.33 16.21
N ASN A 229 27.29 -5.09 15.80
CA ASN A 229 28.24 -4.10 16.36
C ASN A 229 27.64 -3.25 17.49
N LYS A 230 26.51 -3.66 18.08
CA LYS A 230 25.78 -2.91 19.13
C LYS A 230 25.34 -1.49 18.72
N ALA A 231 25.28 -1.21 17.42
CA ALA A 231 24.77 0.06 16.92
C ALA A 231 23.24 -0.04 16.71
N ILE A 232 22.55 0.97 17.22
CA ILE A 232 21.08 1.09 17.03
C ILE A 232 20.81 1.46 15.57
N ARG A 233 19.99 0.66 14.93
CA ARG A 233 19.54 0.84 13.54
C ARG A 233 18.02 0.81 13.48
N THR A 234 17.49 1.34 12.40
CA THR A 234 16.05 1.29 12.13
C THR A 234 15.79 0.65 10.76
N LYS A 235 14.70 -0.10 10.67
CA LYS A 235 14.21 -0.67 9.41
C LYS A 235 12.68 -0.61 9.37
N TRP A 236 12.13 -0.62 8.17
CA TRP A 236 10.70 -0.71 7.95
C TRP A 236 10.31 -2.17 7.83
N GLU A 237 9.47 -2.63 8.73
CA GLU A 237 9.03 -4.02 8.76
C GLU A 237 7.53 -4.14 9.05
N MET A 238 6.97 -5.21 8.53
CA MET A 238 5.62 -5.64 8.89
C MET A 238 5.59 -6.09 10.34
N VAL A 239 4.61 -5.61 11.11
CA VAL A 239 4.37 -6.15 12.46
C VAL A 239 3.82 -7.58 12.36
N LYS A 240 4.26 -8.44 13.26
CA LYS A 240 3.89 -9.86 13.26
C LYS A 240 2.39 -10.07 13.31
N GLU A 241 1.70 -9.28 14.14
CA GLU A 241 0.24 -9.29 14.26
C GLU A 241 -0.28 -7.89 13.92
N THR A 242 -1.02 -7.77 12.82
CA THR A 242 -1.65 -6.49 12.45
C THR A 242 -2.63 -6.08 13.55
N PRO A 243 -2.46 -4.89 14.17
CA PRO A 243 -3.35 -4.41 15.21
C PRO A 243 -4.80 -4.32 14.72
N PHE A 244 -5.76 -4.55 15.62
CA PHE A 244 -7.14 -4.22 15.30
C PHE A 244 -7.40 -2.75 15.66
N PHE A 245 -7.32 -1.87 14.66
CA PHE A 245 -7.38 -0.41 14.84
C PHE A 245 -8.63 0.09 15.57
N GLY A 246 -9.72 -0.69 15.60
CA GLY A 246 -10.91 -0.37 16.37
C GLY A 246 -10.74 -0.49 17.89
N LYS A 247 -9.80 -1.32 18.36
CA LYS A 247 -9.50 -1.54 19.79
C LYS A 247 -8.12 -1.00 20.17
N GLU A 248 -7.15 -1.13 19.27
CA GLU A 248 -5.74 -0.76 19.47
C GLU A 248 -5.42 0.57 18.80
N ARG A 249 -6.21 1.61 19.13
CA ARG A 249 -6.12 2.94 18.51
C ARG A 249 -4.72 3.57 18.66
N GLU A 250 -4.05 3.31 19.79
CA GLU A 250 -2.69 3.78 20.09
C GLU A 250 -1.64 3.31 19.08
N SER A 251 -1.88 2.21 18.38
CA SER A 251 -0.99 1.75 17.31
C SER A 251 -0.77 2.80 16.20
N ILE A 252 -1.71 3.73 16.03
CA ILE A 252 -1.62 4.85 15.08
C ILE A 252 -1.47 6.18 15.81
N LEU A 253 -2.23 6.42 16.91
CA LEU A 253 -2.17 7.69 17.65
C LEU A 253 -0.76 8.01 18.17
N SER A 254 -0.02 7.00 18.63
CA SER A 254 1.37 7.17 19.09
C SER A 254 2.36 7.60 18.00
N LEU A 255 1.96 7.53 16.72
CA LEU A 255 2.78 7.95 15.58
C LEU A 255 2.54 9.43 15.19
N LEU A 256 1.52 10.07 15.75
CA LEU A 256 1.04 11.41 15.49
C LEU A 256 1.42 12.37 16.63
#